data_257fbdfaf9358d5a2c536eb77b0751b5
#
_entry.id   257fbdfaf9358d5a2c536eb77b0751b5
#
_cell.length_a   1.000
_cell.length_b   1.000
_cell.length_c   1.000
_cell.angle_alpha   90.00
_cell.angle_beta   90.00
_cell.angle_gamma   90.00
#
_symmetry.space_group_name_H-M   'P 1'
#
loop_
_entity.id
_entity.type
_entity.pdbx_description
1 polymer ?
#
loop_
_entity_poly.entity_id
_entity_poly.type
_entity_poly.pdbx_seq_one_letter_code
_entity_poly.pdbx_strand_id
1 'polypeptide(L)'
;NVTVSDDATTLGRQDLVIFTVKAHDLSAAAESAESMIDADSLILPAMNGVPWWFLETAPSELSQHAIRTVDPAGRCAALLPVSQVVGCVVHASCFVVEPGTVQHVMGNSLILGAASTVSPQRLSQVEKLFTAAKFDTTVSDDIRYDIWYKLWGNMTMNPLSALTGATCDIILDEPGARTFASAVMDEAAEIGAAIGCEITQSPDDRHAITRKLGAFKTSMLQDAEAGRPLEISALLEAPQEIARFAGISTPSLDYLLGLMRVFNQAR
;
A
#
# COMPACT_ATOMS: atom_id res chain seq x y z
N ASN A 1 -11.04 -22.47 16.30
CA ASN A 1 -10.45 -23.41 15.35
C ASN A 1 -10.19 -22.66 14.04
N VAL A 2 -9.04 -22.92 13.42
CA VAL A 2 -8.70 -22.39 12.09
C VAL A 2 -8.68 -23.58 11.13
N THR A 3 -9.35 -23.45 9.99
CA THR A 3 -9.24 -24.39 8.87
C THR A 3 -8.17 -23.87 7.93
N VAL A 4 -7.22 -24.71 7.54
CA VAL A 4 -6.16 -24.39 6.61
C VAL A 4 -6.35 -25.22 5.35
N SER A 5 -6.30 -24.58 4.19
CA SER A 5 -6.41 -25.24 2.88
C SER A 5 -5.60 -24.48 1.85
N ASP A 6 -5.02 -25.16 0.89
CA ASP A 6 -4.43 -24.64 -0.33
C ASP A 6 -5.43 -24.62 -1.50
N ASP A 7 -6.65 -25.12 -1.26
CA ASP A 7 -7.79 -25.10 -2.20
C ASP A 7 -8.94 -24.29 -1.59
N ALA A 8 -9.13 -23.05 -2.07
CA ALA A 8 -10.18 -22.15 -1.61
C ALA A 8 -11.60 -22.70 -1.82
N THR A 9 -11.81 -23.59 -2.80
CA THR A 9 -13.13 -24.19 -3.08
C THR A 9 -13.64 -25.02 -1.88
N THR A 10 -12.73 -25.54 -1.07
CA THR A 10 -13.06 -26.32 0.15
C THR A 10 -13.56 -25.48 1.31
N LEU A 11 -13.33 -24.15 1.26
CA LEU A 11 -13.67 -23.22 2.34
C LEU A 11 -15.08 -22.63 2.20
N GLY A 12 -15.66 -22.70 1.00
CA GLY A 12 -16.97 -22.12 0.69
C GLY A 12 -17.00 -20.59 0.75
N ARG A 13 -18.20 -20.02 0.66
CA ARG A 13 -18.42 -18.57 0.71
C ARG A 13 -18.04 -17.97 2.06
N GLN A 14 -17.44 -16.78 2.01
CA GLN A 14 -16.98 -16.06 3.19
C GLN A 14 -17.61 -14.67 3.26
N ASP A 15 -17.94 -14.20 4.47
CA ASP A 15 -18.45 -12.86 4.72
C ASP A 15 -17.36 -11.78 4.55
N LEU A 16 -16.10 -12.14 4.83
CA LEU A 16 -14.92 -11.28 4.72
C LEU A 16 -13.74 -12.08 4.17
N VAL A 17 -13.17 -11.62 3.07
CA VAL A 17 -11.93 -12.15 2.49
C VAL A 17 -10.80 -11.14 2.66
N ILE A 18 -9.74 -11.51 3.38
CA ILE A 18 -8.60 -10.65 3.67
C ILE A 18 -7.42 -11.08 2.81
N PHE A 19 -6.95 -10.19 1.94
CA PHE A 19 -5.76 -10.39 1.13
C PHE A 19 -4.54 -9.77 1.83
N THR A 20 -3.60 -10.62 2.25
CA THR A 20 -2.35 -10.22 2.92
C THR A 20 -1.11 -10.57 2.10
N VAL A 21 -1.28 -10.63 0.80
CA VAL A 21 -0.22 -10.85 -0.19
C VAL A 21 0.45 -9.56 -0.60
N LYS A 22 1.56 -9.64 -1.32
CA LYS A 22 2.17 -8.48 -1.98
C LYS A 22 1.33 -8.03 -3.18
N ALA A 23 1.41 -6.76 -3.56
CA ALA A 23 0.61 -6.20 -4.65
C ALA A 23 0.74 -6.97 -5.98
N HIS A 24 1.94 -7.47 -6.30
CA HIS A 24 2.19 -8.24 -7.51
C HIS A 24 1.57 -9.66 -7.50
N ASP A 25 1.20 -10.19 -6.32
CA ASP A 25 0.57 -11.50 -6.18
C ASP A 25 -0.96 -11.41 -6.08
N LEU A 26 -1.52 -10.19 -5.97
CA LEU A 26 -2.96 -10.00 -5.71
C LEU A 26 -3.85 -10.62 -6.78
N SER A 27 -3.48 -10.47 -8.06
CA SER A 27 -4.28 -11.01 -9.17
C SER A 27 -4.44 -12.53 -9.07
N ALA A 28 -3.33 -13.24 -8.81
CA ALA A 28 -3.33 -14.69 -8.63
C ALA A 28 -4.10 -15.11 -7.35
N ALA A 29 -3.94 -14.34 -6.26
CA ALA A 29 -4.68 -14.59 -5.03
C ALA A 29 -6.19 -14.36 -5.22
N ALA A 30 -6.60 -13.34 -5.97
CA ALA A 30 -7.99 -13.07 -6.31
C ALA A 30 -8.62 -14.20 -7.14
N GLU A 31 -7.90 -14.69 -8.14
CA GLU A 31 -8.35 -15.86 -8.94
C GLU A 31 -8.54 -17.10 -8.05
N SER A 32 -7.58 -17.37 -7.17
CA SER A 32 -7.67 -18.49 -6.23
C SER A 32 -8.85 -18.35 -5.26
N ALA A 33 -9.19 -17.14 -4.85
CA ALA A 33 -10.24 -16.84 -3.88
C ALA A 33 -11.63 -16.65 -4.52
N GLU A 34 -11.77 -16.70 -5.85
CA GLU A 34 -13.02 -16.39 -6.55
C GLU A 34 -14.22 -17.17 -6.00
N SER A 35 -14.05 -18.47 -5.69
CA SER A 35 -15.11 -19.30 -5.15
C SER A 35 -15.56 -18.92 -3.73
N MET A 36 -14.77 -18.12 -3.00
CA MET A 36 -15.06 -17.66 -1.65
C MET A 36 -15.86 -16.35 -1.63
N ILE A 37 -15.94 -15.65 -2.75
CA ILE A 37 -16.51 -14.29 -2.87
C ILE A 37 -17.88 -14.37 -3.55
N ASP A 38 -18.87 -13.67 -2.98
CA ASP A 38 -20.17 -13.43 -3.59
C ASP A 38 -20.57 -11.95 -3.45
N ALA A 39 -21.81 -11.59 -3.82
CA ALA A 39 -22.27 -10.22 -3.76
C ALA A 39 -22.36 -9.64 -2.34
N ASP A 40 -22.42 -10.51 -1.32
CA ASP A 40 -22.51 -10.10 0.08
C ASP A 40 -21.15 -10.13 0.79
N SER A 41 -20.10 -10.66 0.17
CA SER A 41 -18.75 -10.70 0.74
C SER A 41 -18.15 -9.30 0.84
N LEU A 42 -17.32 -9.06 1.87
CA LEU A 42 -16.41 -7.93 1.94
C LEU A 42 -15.00 -8.37 1.56
N ILE A 43 -14.28 -7.46 0.94
CA ILE A 43 -12.92 -7.66 0.44
C ILE A 43 -12.01 -6.67 1.14
N LEU A 44 -10.96 -7.15 1.84
CA LEU A 44 -10.02 -6.32 2.58
C LEU A 44 -8.60 -6.59 2.09
N PRO A 45 -8.07 -5.75 1.17
CA PRO A 45 -6.68 -5.81 0.75
C PRO A 45 -5.79 -5.09 1.78
N ALA A 46 -5.08 -5.86 2.61
CA ALA A 46 -4.15 -5.34 3.62
C ALA A 46 -2.73 -5.24 3.04
N MET A 47 -2.52 -4.29 2.13
CA MET A 47 -1.29 -4.15 1.34
C MET A 47 -0.75 -2.72 1.36
N ASN A 48 0.53 -2.56 0.98
CA ASN A 48 1.13 -1.25 0.76
C ASN A 48 0.94 -0.78 -0.68
N GLY A 49 1.13 0.53 -0.89
CA GLY A 49 1.11 1.14 -2.21
C GLY A 49 -0.29 1.46 -2.73
N VAL A 50 -0.35 1.81 -4.01
CA VAL A 50 -1.60 2.16 -4.69
C VAL A 50 -2.37 0.88 -5.03
N PRO A 51 -3.63 0.72 -4.58
CA PRO A 51 -4.46 -0.40 -4.99
C PRO A 51 -5.10 -0.17 -6.37
N TRP A 52 -5.57 -1.25 -7.02
CA TRP A 52 -6.17 -1.21 -8.36
C TRP A 52 -7.37 -0.25 -8.49
N TRP A 53 -8.16 -0.10 -7.41
CA TRP A 53 -9.40 0.69 -7.38
C TRP A 53 -9.17 2.18 -7.09
N PHE A 54 -7.95 2.60 -6.83
CA PHE A 54 -7.64 3.90 -6.22
C PHE A 54 -8.14 5.11 -7.02
N LEU A 55 -8.03 5.08 -8.35
CA LEU A 55 -8.56 6.14 -9.20
C LEU A 55 -10.07 6.00 -9.46
N GLU A 56 -10.63 4.79 -9.47
CA GLU A 56 -12.04 4.54 -9.74
C GLU A 56 -12.96 5.35 -8.81
N THR A 57 -12.50 5.62 -7.59
CA THR A 57 -13.22 6.40 -6.59
C THR A 57 -12.72 7.84 -6.43
N ALA A 58 -11.84 8.31 -7.33
CA ALA A 58 -11.32 9.68 -7.29
C ALA A 58 -12.41 10.70 -7.68
N PRO A 59 -12.46 11.88 -7.04
CA PRO A 59 -13.45 12.92 -7.32
C PRO A 59 -13.11 13.76 -8.57
N SER A 60 -12.47 13.19 -9.56
CA SER A 60 -11.97 13.88 -10.75
C SER A 60 -12.19 13.07 -12.02
N GLU A 61 -11.94 13.69 -13.19
CA GLU A 61 -11.96 12.98 -14.48
C GLU A 61 -10.95 11.82 -14.52
N LEU A 62 -9.98 11.80 -13.61
CA LEU A 62 -9.01 10.71 -13.46
C LEU A 62 -9.67 9.39 -13.06
N SER A 63 -10.89 9.40 -12.50
CA SER A 63 -11.68 8.18 -12.21
C SER A 63 -11.96 7.30 -13.43
N GLN A 64 -11.80 7.84 -14.64
CA GLN A 64 -11.96 7.07 -15.88
C GLN A 64 -10.74 6.20 -16.22
N HIS A 65 -9.61 6.39 -15.51
CA HIS A 65 -8.37 5.68 -15.78
C HIS A 65 -8.20 4.47 -14.85
N ALA A 66 -7.89 3.33 -15.43
CA ALA A 66 -7.44 2.15 -14.69
C ALA A 66 -5.91 2.20 -14.53
N ILE A 67 -5.43 1.91 -13.33
CA ILE A 67 -3.98 1.87 -13.03
C ILE A 67 -3.43 0.52 -13.51
N ARG A 68 -2.91 0.49 -14.73
CA ARG A 68 -2.43 -0.74 -15.38
C ARG A 68 -1.17 -1.30 -14.75
N THR A 69 -0.41 -0.48 -14.09
CA THR A 69 0.81 -0.90 -13.39
C THR A 69 0.52 -1.91 -12.26
N VAL A 70 -0.61 -1.78 -11.57
CA VAL A 70 -0.99 -2.67 -10.46
C VAL A 70 -2.05 -3.71 -10.84
N ASP A 71 -2.77 -3.48 -11.94
CA ASP A 71 -3.72 -4.44 -12.51
C ASP A 71 -3.62 -4.47 -14.04
N PRO A 72 -2.53 -5.04 -14.61
CA PRO A 72 -2.24 -4.96 -16.04
C PRO A 72 -3.35 -5.54 -16.92
N ALA A 73 -3.96 -6.62 -16.50
CA ALA A 73 -5.00 -7.33 -17.24
C ALA A 73 -6.43 -6.96 -16.80
N GLY A 74 -6.60 -6.08 -15.79
CA GLY A 74 -7.90 -5.76 -15.23
C GLY A 74 -8.54 -6.91 -14.44
N ARG A 75 -7.73 -7.86 -13.97
CA ARG A 75 -8.22 -9.05 -13.27
C ARG A 75 -8.70 -8.73 -11.85
N CYS A 76 -7.95 -7.88 -11.13
CA CYS A 76 -8.38 -7.43 -9.81
C CYS A 76 -9.70 -6.67 -9.91
N ALA A 77 -9.83 -5.74 -10.85
CA ALA A 77 -11.06 -4.99 -11.06
C ALA A 77 -12.26 -5.90 -11.44
N ALA A 78 -12.02 -6.97 -12.21
CA ALA A 78 -13.07 -7.90 -12.62
C ALA A 78 -13.53 -8.83 -11.48
N LEU A 79 -12.62 -9.29 -10.62
CA LEU A 79 -12.89 -10.27 -9.58
C LEU A 79 -13.22 -9.66 -8.21
N LEU A 80 -12.74 -8.44 -7.96
CA LEU A 80 -12.82 -7.74 -6.68
C LEU A 80 -13.54 -6.39 -6.85
N PRO A 81 -14.88 -6.37 -6.92
CA PRO A 81 -15.64 -5.14 -7.13
C PRO A 81 -15.39 -4.10 -6.04
N VAL A 82 -15.10 -2.86 -6.43
CA VAL A 82 -14.80 -1.77 -5.50
C VAL A 82 -15.91 -1.50 -4.47
N SER A 83 -17.17 -1.80 -4.83
CA SER A 83 -18.33 -1.66 -3.94
C SER A 83 -18.28 -2.58 -2.71
N GLN A 84 -17.45 -3.63 -2.75
CA GLN A 84 -17.26 -4.59 -1.67
C GLN A 84 -15.94 -4.35 -0.91
N VAL A 85 -15.12 -3.38 -1.36
CA VAL A 85 -13.77 -3.16 -0.80
C VAL A 85 -13.80 -2.31 0.46
N VAL A 86 -13.23 -2.86 1.52
CA VAL A 86 -12.79 -2.14 2.71
C VAL A 86 -11.29 -1.89 2.56
N GLY A 87 -10.90 -0.64 2.27
CA GLY A 87 -9.50 -0.25 2.22
C GLY A 87 -8.84 -0.39 3.60
N CYS A 88 -7.57 -0.73 3.62
CA CYS A 88 -6.83 -0.96 4.86
C CYS A 88 -5.42 -0.36 4.79
N VAL A 89 -5.09 0.51 5.75
CA VAL A 89 -3.72 0.98 5.97
C VAL A 89 -3.14 0.25 7.18
N VAL A 90 -2.06 -0.51 6.96
CA VAL A 90 -1.43 -1.33 8.00
C VAL A 90 -0.24 -0.59 8.61
N HIS A 91 -0.28 -0.33 9.91
CA HIS A 91 0.82 0.21 10.70
C HIS A 91 1.33 -0.85 11.68
N ALA A 92 1.79 -1.98 11.14
CA ALA A 92 2.40 -3.07 11.86
C ALA A 92 3.63 -3.57 11.10
N SER A 93 4.65 -3.99 11.83
CA SER A 93 5.86 -4.62 11.29
C SER A 93 5.97 -6.02 11.85
N CYS A 94 5.93 -7.00 10.94
CA CYS A 94 6.04 -8.42 11.26
C CYS A 94 6.94 -9.09 10.21
N PHE A 95 7.59 -10.18 10.59
CA PHE A 95 8.28 -11.04 9.63
C PHE A 95 8.12 -12.52 10.00
N VAL A 96 8.20 -13.37 8.99
CA VAL A 96 8.16 -14.83 9.18
C VAL A 96 9.57 -15.28 9.55
N VAL A 97 9.71 -15.89 10.72
CA VAL A 97 10.98 -16.48 11.21
C VAL A 97 11.21 -17.83 10.55
N GLU A 98 10.18 -18.65 10.56
CA GLU A 98 10.12 -19.98 9.96
C GLU A 98 8.66 -20.32 9.62
N PRO A 99 8.37 -21.31 8.81
CA PRO A 99 6.99 -21.70 8.48
C PRO A 99 6.13 -21.88 9.74
N GLY A 100 5.05 -21.10 9.83
CA GLY A 100 4.12 -21.10 10.96
C GLY A 100 4.51 -20.21 12.14
N THR A 101 5.69 -19.56 12.13
CA THR A 101 6.15 -18.66 13.19
C THR A 101 6.31 -17.25 12.68
N VAL A 102 5.52 -16.31 13.20
CA VAL A 102 5.59 -14.89 12.86
C VAL A 102 6.11 -14.10 14.06
N GLN A 103 7.16 -13.30 13.84
CA GLN A 103 7.66 -12.35 14.81
C GLN A 103 7.01 -10.98 14.60
N HIS A 104 6.25 -10.52 15.59
CA HIS A 104 5.80 -9.14 15.66
C HIS A 104 6.95 -8.25 16.18
N VAL A 105 7.24 -7.15 15.47
CA VAL A 105 8.34 -6.22 15.79
C VAL A 105 7.80 -4.97 16.45
N MET A 106 6.88 -4.29 15.78
CA MET A 106 6.32 -3.03 16.28
C MET A 106 5.02 -2.67 15.56
N GLY A 107 4.26 -1.79 16.18
CA GLY A 107 2.99 -1.28 15.67
C GLY A 107 1.87 -2.33 15.73
N ASN A 108 0.65 -1.89 15.86
CA ASN A 108 -0.52 -2.76 15.94
C ASN A 108 -1.77 -2.04 15.43
N SER A 109 -1.58 -1.02 14.59
CA SER A 109 -2.67 -0.13 14.18
C SER A 109 -3.10 -0.41 12.75
N LEU A 110 -4.42 -0.41 12.54
CA LEU A 110 -5.08 -0.52 11.25
C LEU A 110 -6.01 0.67 11.06
N ILE A 111 -5.93 1.31 9.89
CA ILE A 111 -6.93 2.28 9.46
C ILE A 111 -7.80 1.60 8.41
N LEU A 112 -9.11 1.57 8.65
CA LEU A 112 -10.09 0.94 7.77
C LEU A 112 -11.03 1.99 7.20
N GLY A 113 -11.41 1.84 5.94
CA GLY A 113 -12.39 2.73 5.34
C GLY A 113 -13.07 2.13 4.11
N ALA A 114 -14.29 2.57 3.82
CA ALA A 114 -14.98 2.15 2.61
C ALA A 114 -14.28 2.71 1.37
N ALA A 115 -13.90 1.86 0.43
CA ALA A 115 -13.35 2.33 -0.85
C ALA A 115 -14.43 3.02 -1.71
N SER A 116 -15.69 2.57 -1.58
CA SER A 116 -16.85 3.14 -2.30
C SER A 116 -18.10 3.01 -1.44
N THR A 117 -19.01 2.09 -1.75
CA THR A 117 -20.38 2.03 -1.23
C THR A 117 -20.58 1.04 -0.07
N VAL A 118 -19.50 0.61 0.58
CA VAL A 118 -19.63 -0.24 1.79
C VAL A 118 -20.40 0.50 2.87
N SER A 119 -21.48 -0.11 3.36
CA SER A 119 -22.32 0.55 4.36
C SER A 119 -21.59 0.75 5.70
N PRO A 120 -21.90 1.83 6.46
CA PRO A 120 -21.29 2.09 7.76
C PRO A 120 -21.46 0.93 8.74
N GLN A 121 -22.59 0.21 8.66
CA GLN A 121 -22.87 -0.94 9.54
C GLN A 121 -21.91 -2.10 9.26
N ARG A 122 -21.64 -2.41 7.98
CA ARG A 122 -20.71 -3.45 7.58
C ARG A 122 -19.27 -3.09 7.92
N LEU A 123 -18.88 -1.83 7.67
CA LEU A 123 -17.57 -1.32 8.05
C LEU A 123 -17.35 -1.42 9.56
N SER A 124 -18.34 -1.03 10.38
CA SER A 124 -18.28 -1.16 11.84
C SER A 124 -18.19 -2.63 12.31
N GLN A 125 -18.78 -3.57 11.59
CA GLN A 125 -18.60 -4.99 11.90
C GLN A 125 -17.14 -5.44 11.69
N VAL A 126 -16.50 -5.01 10.59
CA VAL A 126 -15.08 -5.29 10.32
C VAL A 126 -14.18 -4.65 11.40
N GLU A 127 -14.42 -3.38 11.74
CA GLU A 127 -13.72 -2.69 12.83
C GLU A 127 -13.79 -3.49 14.14
N LYS A 128 -14.98 -3.94 14.54
CA LYS A 128 -15.18 -4.73 15.76
C LYS A 128 -14.44 -6.07 15.73
N LEU A 129 -14.37 -6.72 14.58
CA LEU A 129 -13.61 -7.98 14.43
C LEU A 129 -12.12 -7.76 14.70
N PHE A 130 -11.51 -6.72 14.11
CA PHE A 130 -10.10 -6.42 14.32
C PHE A 130 -9.82 -5.91 15.73
N THR A 131 -10.71 -5.08 16.29
CA THR A 131 -10.61 -4.63 17.70
C THR A 131 -10.69 -5.80 18.67
N ALA A 132 -11.59 -6.75 18.43
CA ALA A 132 -11.68 -7.99 19.23
C ALA A 132 -10.41 -8.85 19.09
N ALA A 133 -9.77 -8.82 17.92
CA ALA A 133 -8.48 -9.46 17.67
C ALA A 133 -7.28 -8.66 18.23
N LYS A 134 -7.54 -7.57 18.98
CA LYS A 134 -6.53 -6.73 19.65
C LYS A 134 -5.72 -5.83 18.73
N PHE A 135 -6.20 -5.53 17.56
CA PHE A 135 -5.66 -4.43 16.76
C PHE A 135 -6.19 -3.09 17.27
N ASP A 136 -5.35 -2.08 17.20
CA ASP A 136 -5.73 -0.67 17.38
C ASP A 136 -6.32 -0.17 16.06
N THR A 137 -7.65 -0.18 15.98
CA THR A 137 -8.38 0.01 14.73
C THR A 137 -9.05 1.38 14.71
N THR A 138 -8.84 2.12 13.64
CA THR A 138 -9.49 3.41 13.37
C THR A 138 -10.31 3.32 12.08
N VAL A 139 -11.51 3.88 12.08
CA VAL A 139 -12.31 4.04 10.86
C VAL A 139 -12.00 5.39 10.23
N SER A 140 -11.63 5.37 8.97
CA SER A 140 -11.33 6.54 8.15
C SER A 140 -12.58 7.06 7.46
N ASP A 141 -12.70 8.37 7.39
CA ASP A 141 -13.70 9.07 6.57
C ASP A 141 -13.24 9.19 5.10
N ASP A 142 -11.93 9.10 4.85
CA ASP A 142 -11.31 9.09 3.51
C ASP A 142 -10.10 8.15 3.47
N ILE A 143 -10.35 6.89 3.21
CA ILE A 143 -9.31 5.86 3.14
C ILE A 143 -8.30 6.09 2.00
N ARG A 144 -8.69 6.81 0.94
CA ARG A 144 -7.77 7.15 -0.15
C ARG A 144 -6.71 8.13 0.35
N TYR A 145 -7.12 9.13 1.13
CA TYR A 145 -6.19 10.06 1.77
C TYR A 145 -5.19 9.32 2.66
N ASP A 146 -5.66 8.41 3.52
CA ASP A 146 -4.79 7.67 4.44
C ASP A 146 -3.79 6.76 3.71
N ILE A 147 -4.24 6.09 2.64
CA ILE A 147 -3.37 5.31 1.76
C ILE A 147 -2.31 6.21 1.12
N TRP A 148 -2.71 7.35 0.56
CA TRP A 148 -1.80 8.29 -0.10
C TRP A 148 -0.82 8.92 0.89
N TYR A 149 -1.29 9.30 2.06
CA TYR A 149 -0.44 9.85 3.12
C TYR A 149 0.64 8.87 3.59
N LYS A 150 0.29 7.58 3.76
CA LYS A 150 1.26 6.55 4.06
C LYS A 150 2.23 6.34 2.89
N LEU A 151 1.72 6.29 1.68
CA LEU A 151 2.50 6.12 0.46
C LEU A 151 3.48 7.28 0.28
N TRP A 152 3.09 8.51 0.56
CA TRP A 152 3.92 9.71 0.49
C TRP A 152 5.25 9.57 1.22
N GLY A 153 5.26 8.91 2.39
CA GLY A 153 6.51 8.55 3.07
C GLY A 153 7.19 7.31 2.51
N ASN A 154 6.40 6.28 2.16
CA ASN A 154 6.95 4.99 1.73
C ASN A 154 7.61 5.06 0.35
N MET A 155 7.04 5.80 -0.60
CA MET A 155 7.58 5.92 -1.95
C MET A 155 8.95 6.62 -2.00
N THR A 156 9.35 7.29 -0.92
CA THR A 156 10.67 7.94 -0.80
C THR A 156 11.62 7.11 0.05
N MET A 157 11.27 6.82 1.29
CA MET A 157 12.17 6.14 2.23
C MET A 157 12.42 4.69 1.85
N ASN A 158 11.41 3.95 1.36
CA ASN A 158 11.58 2.54 1.04
C ASN A 158 12.59 2.31 -0.10
N PRO A 159 12.48 2.97 -1.26
CA PRO A 159 13.46 2.78 -2.33
C PRO A 159 14.84 3.33 -1.97
N LEU A 160 14.93 4.50 -1.32
CA LEU A 160 16.23 5.02 -0.89
C LEU A 160 16.94 4.09 0.06
N SER A 161 16.23 3.53 1.03
CA SER A 161 16.75 2.55 1.98
C SER A 161 17.20 1.27 1.27
N ALA A 162 16.42 0.76 0.32
CA ALA A 162 16.79 -0.44 -0.45
C ALA A 162 18.02 -0.21 -1.34
N LEU A 163 18.10 0.95 -2.02
CA LEU A 163 19.22 1.32 -2.90
C LEU A 163 20.55 1.49 -2.13
N THR A 164 20.48 2.10 -0.95
CA THR A 164 21.67 2.48 -0.18
C THR A 164 22.08 1.44 0.87
N GLY A 165 21.19 0.52 1.24
CA GLY A 165 21.34 -0.36 2.38
C GLY A 165 21.25 0.36 3.74
N ALA A 166 20.89 1.66 3.76
CA ALA A 166 20.87 2.49 4.93
C ALA A 166 19.52 2.49 5.66
N THR A 167 19.54 2.73 6.96
CA THR A 167 18.36 3.01 7.77
C THR A 167 17.85 4.43 7.54
N CYS A 168 16.61 4.71 7.90
CA CYS A 168 15.95 5.99 7.63
C CYS A 168 16.65 7.18 8.29
N ASP A 169 17.22 7.01 9.48
CA ASP A 169 17.97 8.03 10.19
C ASP A 169 19.24 8.46 9.42
N ILE A 170 20.03 7.51 8.91
CA ILE A 170 21.22 7.76 8.08
C ILE A 170 20.86 8.52 6.79
N ILE A 171 19.77 8.11 6.11
CA ILE A 171 19.30 8.79 4.89
C ILE A 171 18.92 10.24 5.20
N LEU A 172 18.22 10.47 6.30
CA LEU A 172 17.78 11.81 6.70
C LEU A 172 18.90 12.69 7.28
N ASP A 173 19.99 12.10 7.75
CA ASP A 173 21.15 12.84 8.24
C ASP A 173 22.05 13.33 7.10
N GLU A 174 22.02 12.66 5.94
CA GLU A 174 22.75 13.12 4.75
C GLU A 174 21.94 14.21 4.03
N PRO A 175 22.48 15.48 3.93
CA PRO A 175 21.71 16.60 3.38
C PRO A 175 21.24 16.40 1.94
N GLY A 176 22.07 15.80 1.07
CA GLY A 176 21.71 15.57 -0.33
C GLY A 176 20.62 14.52 -0.48
N ALA A 177 20.69 13.43 0.28
CA ALA A 177 19.67 12.39 0.28
C ALA A 177 18.32 12.92 0.82
N ARG A 178 18.36 13.70 1.90
CA ARG A 178 17.17 14.36 2.45
C ARG A 178 16.54 15.33 1.46
N THR A 179 17.36 16.17 0.79
CA THR A 179 16.86 17.11 -0.23
C THR A 179 16.20 16.36 -1.37
N PHE A 180 16.82 15.28 -1.84
CA PHE A 180 16.22 14.43 -2.89
C PHE A 180 14.92 13.78 -2.44
N ALA A 181 14.87 13.24 -1.22
CA ALA A 181 13.64 12.69 -0.65
C ALA A 181 12.52 13.74 -0.59
N SER A 182 12.84 14.97 -0.15
CA SER A 182 11.89 16.09 -0.14
C SER A 182 11.36 16.40 -1.53
N ALA A 183 12.22 16.45 -2.57
CA ALA A 183 11.79 16.71 -3.94
C ALA A 183 10.80 15.65 -4.47
N VAL A 184 11.04 14.35 -4.20
CA VAL A 184 10.08 13.28 -4.54
C VAL A 184 8.77 13.44 -3.76
N MET A 185 8.83 13.87 -2.51
CA MET A 185 7.65 14.11 -1.69
C MET A 185 6.83 15.31 -2.18
N ASP A 186 7.47 16.39 -2.65
CA ASP A 186 6.79 17.55 -3.23
C ASP A 186 6.05 17.15 -4.51
N GLU A 187 6.69 16.39 -5.41
CA GLU A 187 6.04 15.85 -6.61
C GLU A 187 4.84 14.93 -6.24
N ALA A 188 4.99 14.09 -5.21
CA ALA A 188 3.90 13.23 -4.74
C ALA A 188 2.77 14.02 -4.09
N ALA A 189 3.03 15.16 -3.44
CA ALA A 189 2.00 16.05 -2.92
C ALA A 189 1.19 16.70 -4.05
N GLU A 190 1.85 17.12 -5.15
CA GLU A 190 1.18 17.64 -6.35
C GLU A 190 0.25 16.58 -6.98
N ILE A 191 0.73 15.34 -7.11
CA ILE A 191 -0.12 14.22 -7.57
C ILE A 191 -1.31 14.03 -6.61
N GLY A 192 -1.05 14.03 -5.30
CA GLY A 192 -2.09 13.91 -4.28
C GLY A 192 -3.19 14.95 -4.42
N ALA A 193 -2.82 16.22 -4.62
CA ALA A 193 -3.78 17.31 -4.84
C ALA A 193 -4.65 17.07 -6.08
N ALA A 194 -4.07 16.61 -7.18
CA ALA A 194 -4.82 16.33 -8.42
C ALA A 194 -5.84 15.20 -8.30
N ILE A 195 -5.60 14.23 -7.40
CA ILE A 195 -6.50 13.10 -7.18
C ILE A 195 -7.42 13.27 -5.96
N GLY A 196 -7.44 14.45 -5.34
CA GLY A 196 -8.26 14.74 -4.16
C GLY A 196 -7.71 14.20 -2.84
N CYS A 197 -6.41 13.90 -2.77
CA CYS A 197 -5.70 13.48 -1.56
C CYS A 197 -4.65 14.53 -1.17
N GLU A 198 -5.10 15.77 -0.95
CA GLU A 198 -4.23 16.92 -0.68
C GLU A 198 -3.46 16.76 0.63
N ILE A 199 -2.13 16.78 0.56
CA ILE A 199 -1.25 16.73 1.74
C ILE A 199 -0.84 18.15 2.10
N THR A 200 -1.23 18.59 3.30
CA THR A 200 -0.94 19.94 3.80
C THR A 200 0.36 20.04 4.60
N GLN A 201 0.95 18.91 4.96
CA GLN A 201 2.23 18.86 5.69
C GLN A 201 3.40 19.07 4.73
N SER A 202 4.48 19.67 5.25
CA SER A 202 5.75 19.75 4.52
C SER A 202 6.53 18.44 4.58
N PRO A 203 7.46 18.19 3.62
CA PRO A 203 8.40 17.09 3.73
C PRO A 203 9.19 17.08 5.05
N ASP A 204 9.58 18.24 5.58
CA ASP A 204 10.30 18.34 6.84
C ASP A 204 9.47 17.85 8.04
N ASP A 205 8.16 18.15 8.07
CA ASP A 205 7.25 17.62 9.10
C ASP A 205 7.23 16.09 9.05
N ARG A 206 7.17 15.51 7.85
CA ARG A 206 7.19 14.06 7.65
C ARG A 206 8.53 13.44 8.01
N HIS A 207 9.64 14.11 7.68
CA HIS A 207 10.99 13.68 8.09
C HIS A 207 11.13 13.67 9.60
N ALA A 208 10.57 14.66 10.31
CA ALA A 208 10.55 14.69 11.77
C ALA A 208 9.79 13.50 12.39
N ILE A 209 8.70 13.06 11.75
CA ILE A 209 7.98 11.85 12.16
C ILE A 209 8.84 10.60 11.91
N THR A 210 9.45 10.49 10.73
CA THR A 210 10.30 9.35 10.35
C THR A 210 11.51 9.22 11.26
N ARG A 211 12.13 10.33 11.68
CA ARG A 211 13.27 10.34 12.63
C ARG A 211 12.94 9.71 13.98
N LYS A 212 11.67 9.76 14.43
CA LYS A 212 11.27 9.12 15.69
C LYS A 212 11.34 7.60 15.66
N LEU A 213 11.42 7.00 14.46
CA LEU A 213 11.60 5.56 14.29
C LEU A 213 13.07 5.12 14.53
N GLY A 214 14.03 6.07 14.59
CA GLY A 214 15.44 5.78 14.78
C GLY A 214 16.05 4.99 13.63
N ALA A 215 16.93 4.04 13.94
CA ALA A 215 17.61 3.15 12.99
C ALA A 215 16.65 2.10 12.39
N PHE A 216 15.59 2.58 11.75
CA PHE A 216 14.53 1.74 11.18
C PHE A 216 14.91 1.28 9.77
N LYS A 217 14.90 -0.04 9.55
CA LYS A 217 14.99 -0.67 8.24
C LYS A 217 13.60 -0.73 7.61
N THR A 218 13.44 -0.14 6.44
CA THR A 218 12.17 -0.23 5.70
C THR A 218 11.86 -1.66 5.27
N SER A 219 10.58 -1.95 5.00
CA SER A 219 10.17 -3.26 4.48
C SER A 219 10.85 -3.60 3.15
N MET A 220 11.05 -2.61 2.27
CA MET A 220 11.71 -2.81 0.98
C MET A 220 13.21 -3.13 1.15
N LEU A 221 13.91 -2.53 2.12
CA LEU A 221 15.28 -2.91 2.45
C LEU A 221 15.33 -4.36 2.96
N GLN A 222 14.42 -4.74 3.87
CA GLN A 222 14.36 -6.10 4.38
C GLN A 222 14.08 -7.12 3.28
N ASP A 223 13.23 -6.78 2.30
CA ASP A 223 12.97 -7.61 1.12
C ASP A 223 14.21 -7.71 0.22
N ALA A 224 14.91 -6.58 0.02
CA ALA A 224 16.15 -6.55 -0.77
C ALA A 224 17.24 -7.43 -0.17
N GLU A 225 17.49 -7.31 1.15
CA GLU A 225 18.45 -8.13 1.88
C GLU A 225 18.11 -9.62 1.85
N ALA A 226 16.82 -9.95 1.84
CA ALA A 226 16.34 -11.34 1.79
C ALA A 226 16.17 -11.89 0.37
N GLY A 227 16.53 -11.13 -0.68
CA GLY A 227 16.37 -11.54 -2.08
C GLY A 227 14.91 -11.67 -2.53
N ARG A 228 13.95 -11.09 -1.81
CA ARG A 228 12.52 -11.16 -2.15
C ARG A 228 12.15 -10.12 -3.20
N PRO A 229 11.07 -10.34 -4.00
CA PRO A 229 10.53 -9.34 -4.92
C PRO A 229 10.19 -8.03 -4.23
N LEU A 230 10.50 -6.90 -4.89
CA LEU A 230 10.24 -5.55 -4.40
C LEU A 230 8.90 -5.01 -4.94
N GLU A 231 8.19 -4.23 -4.14
CA GLU A 231 6.90 -3.62 -4.50
C GLU A 231 7.10 -2.32 -5.32
N ILE A 232 7.91 -2.37 -6.39
CA ILE A 232 8.22 -1.20 -7.23
C ILE A 232 6.96 -0.69 -7.93
N SER A 233 6.14 -1.60 -8.47
CA SER A 233 4.93 -1.25 -9.20
C SER A 233 3.94 -0.45 -8.35
N ALA A 234 3.61 -0.92 -7.16
CA ALA A 234 2.61 -0.27 -6.32
C ALA A 234 3.12 0.99 -5.61
N LEU A 235 4.45 1.08 -5.35
CA LEU A 235 5.03 2.21 -4.60
C LEU A 235 5.57 3.32 -5.49
N LEU A 236 6.00 3.04 -6.73
CA LEU A 236 6.65 4.02 -7.60
C LEU A 236 5.99 4.12 -8.98
N GLU A 237 5.79 2.99 -9.67
CA GLU A 237 5.27 3.02 -11.03
C GLU A 237 3.81 3.46 -11.09
N ALA A 238 2.97 3.03 -10.14
CA ALA A 238 1.57 3.46 -10.09
C ALA A 238 1.43 4.97 -9.80
N PRO A 239 2.14 5.58 -8.83
CA PRO A 239 2.20 7.04 -8.70
C PRO A 239 2.66 7.76 -9.97
N GLN A 240 3.71 7.25 -10.65
CA GLN A 240 4.17 7.80 -11.93
C GLN A 240 3.09 7.71 -13.02
N GLU A 241 2.35 6.60 -13.09
CA GLU A 241 1.24 6.42 -14.03
C GLU A 241 0.12 7.44 -13.75
N ILE A 242 -0.22 7.64 -12.48
CA ILE A 242 -1.21 8.64 -12.04
C ILE A 242 -0.75 10.05 -12.42
N ALA A 243 0.53 10.40 -12.19
CA ALA A 243 1.11 11.68 -12.56
C ALA A 243 0.96 11.96 -14.06
N ARG A 244 1.20 10.94 -14.91
CA ARG A 244 1.01 11.07 -16.37
C ARG A 244 -0.44 11.35 -16.75
N PHE A 245 -1.41 10.67 -16.12
CA PHE A 245 -2.83 10.95 -16.34
C PHE A 245 -3.20 12.37 -15.91
N ALA A 246 -2.60 12.87 -14.83
CA ALA A 246 -2.81 14.23 -14.32
C ALA A 246 -2.02 15.29 -15.07
N GLY A 247 -1.10 14.93 -15.98
CA GLY A 247 -0.22 15.88 -16.68
C GLY A 247 0.84 16.52 -15.77
N ILE A 248 1.21 15.86 -14.67
CA ILE A 248 2.19 16.33 -13.68
C ILE A 248 3.58 15.80 -14.03
N SER A 249 4.57 16.68 -14.02
CA SER A 249 5.97 16.32 -14.22
C SER A 249 6.59 15.81 -12.93
N THR A 250 7.28 14.65 -12.98
CA THR A 250 7.84 13.99 -11.81
C THR A 250 9.30 13.58 -12.01
N PRO A 251 10.21 14.56 -12.32
CA PRO A 251 11.60 14.23 -12.64
C PRO A 251 12.33 13.50 -11.50
N SER A 252 12.08 13.84 -10.24
CA SER A 252 12.74 13.20 -9.10
C SER A 252 12.23 11.77 -8.90
N LEU A 253 10.93 11.54 -9.02
CA LEU A 253 10.33 10.20 -8.99
C LEU A 253 10.80 9.36 -10.18
N ASP A 254 10.94 9.94 -11.37
CA ASP A 254 11.42 9.26 -12.58
C ASP A 254 12.87 8.78 -12.39
N TYR A 255 13.75 9.62 -11.82
CA TYR A 255 15.12 9.21 -11.50
C TYR A 255 15.16 8.11 -10.45
N LEU A 256 14.38 8.23 -9.37
CA LEU A 256 14.31 7.21 -8.33
C LEU A 256 13.83 5.87 -8.88
N LEU A 257 12.77 5.89 -9.70
CA LEU A 257 12.24 4.70 -10.36
C LEU A 257 13.27 4.08 -11.31
N GLY A 258 13.99 4.90 -12.09
CA GLY A 258 15.06 4.43 -12.97
C GLY A 258 16.16 3.70 -12.19
N LEU A 259 16.62 4.28 -11.09
CA LEU A 259 17.62 3.64 -10.21
C LEU A 259 17.10 2.34 -9.60
N MET A 260 15.83 2.31 -9.16
CA MET A 260 15.22 1.10 -8.60
C MET A 260 15.09 -0.03 -9.62
N ARG A 261 14.80 0.30 -10.87
CA ARG A 261 14.76 -0.71 -11.96
C ARG A 261 16.14 -1.31 -12.22
N VAL A 262 17.19 -0.48 -12.27
CA VAL A 262 18.58 -0.96 -12.41
C VAL A 262 18.96 -1.84 -11.22
N PHE A 263 18.70 -1.36 -9.99
CA PHE A 263 18.96 -2.12 -8.78
C PHE A 263 18.26 -3.49 -8.79
N ASN A 264 16.98 -3.53 -9.16
CA ASN A 264 16.20 -4.76 -9.18
C ASN A 264 16.66 -5.76 -10.27
N GLN A 265 17.27 -5.29 -11.36
CA GLN A 265 17.85 -6.15 -12.39
C GLN A 265 19.24 -6.69 -12.02
N ALA A 266 19.97 -5.97 -11.18
CA ALA A 266 21.36 -6.29 -10.82
C ALA A 266 21.49 -7.24 -9.63
N ARG A 267 20.41 -7.50 -8.89
CA ARG A 267 20.42 -8.34 -7.67
C ARG A 267 20.03 -9.80 -7.92
#